data_5378b322c93453af370e291d3dba2353
#
_entry.id   5378b322c93453af370e291d3dba2353
#
_cell.length_a   1.000
_cell.length_b   1.000
_cell.length_c   1.000
_cell.angle_alpha   90.00
_cell.angle_beta   90.00
_cell.angle_gamma   90.00
#
_symmetry.space_group_name_H-M   'P 1'
#
loop_
_entity.id
_entity.type
_entity.pdbx_description
1 polymer ?
#
loop_
_entity_poly.entity_id
_entity_poly.type
_entity_poly.pdbx_seq_one_letter_code
_entity_poly.pdbx_strand_id
1 'polypeptide(L)'
;GNFKPAYLLYGAEAYLKQQYKHNLVKALNPDGDTMNFTRFEGKGIEIKELIDLCETMPFFADRRVILLEDTGFFKNKCDELADYMKSLPDYLCLIFAESEVDKRSRMYKTVKAAGRICEFLPQDEKTLMRWAAGLLGKEGKKITQRDMELLLTKTGADMGNLRMELEKLINYTSGRDVVTAADIEAVCVTRTQNKIFDMVQAVADKNQKKALDLYYDLLTLKEPPMRILFLLAKQFRQLFLAKQFVQEGLAQAEMASRLGVPAFVVRKILACARSYSLDELQQAVADFVDAEEAVKTGRLQDTLSVELLIVKYSCGIN
;
A
#
# COMPACT_ATOMS: atom_id res chain seq x y z
N GLY A 1 -3.47 28.71 -12.48
CA GLY A 1 -4.20 28.11 -11.36
C GLY A 1 -3.78 28.73 -10.04
N ASN A 2 -4.65 28.73 -9.05
CA ASN A 2 -4.32 29.27 -7.71
C ASN A 2 -3.51 28.24 -6.91
N PHE A 3 -2.20 28.16 -7.17
CA PHE A 3 -1.29 27.28 -6.46
C PHE A 3 -0.93 27.87 -5.09
N LYS A 4 -0.71 26.96 -4.12
CA LYS A 4 -0.22 27.32 -2.78
C LYS A 4 1.32 27.30 -2.73
N PRO A 5 1.93 28.07 -1.82
CA PRO A 5 3.39 28.10 -1.70
C PRO A 5 4.01 26.80 -1.15
N ALA A 6 3.22 25.98 -0.46
CA ALA A 6 3.69 24.71 0.07
C ALA A 6 2.64 23.60 -0.02
N TYR A 7 3.10 22.39 -0.31
CA TYR A 7 2.29 21.17 -0.34
C TYR A 7 2.95 20.08 0.50
N LEU A 8 2.16 19.35 1.29
CA LEU A 8 2.58 18.12 1.94
C LEU A 8 1.73 16.96 1.42
N LEU A 9 2.38 16.00 0.80
CA LEU A 9 1.80 14.78 0.24
C LEU A 9 2.28 13.60 1.08
N TYR A 10 1.39 12.89 1.77
CA TYR A 10 1.75 11.76 2.62
C TYR A 10 0.61 10.75 2.73
N GLY A 11 0.88 9.59 3.27
CA GLY A 11 -0.11 8.54 3.49
C GLY A 11 0.26 7.21 2.84
N ALA A 12 -0.53 6.19 3.16
CA ALA A 12 -0.26 4.81 2.81
C ALA A 12 -0.60 4.45 1.34
N GLU A 13 -1.46 5.26 0.67
CA GLU A 13 -1.81 5.01 -0.74
C GLU A 13 -0.74 5.60 -1.68
N ALA A 14 0.28 4.79 -1.94
CA ALA A 14 1.46 5.21 -2.69
C ALA A 14 1.14 5.62 -4.14
N TYR A 15 0.22 4.91 -4.80
CA TYR A 15 -0.12 5.19 -6.20
C TYR A 15 -0.75 6.57 -6.36
N LEU A 16 -1.77 6.90 -5.56
CA LEU A 16 -2.40 8.22 -5.62
C LEU A 16 -1.44 9.34 -5.22
N LYS A 17 -0.58 9.12 -4.20
CA LYS A 17 0.46 10.06 -3.80
C LYS A 17 1.40 10.37 -4.97
N GLN A 18 1.89 9.35 -5.67
CA GLN A 18 2.78 9.52 -6.83
C GLN A 18 2.08 10.19 -8.01
N GLN A 19 0.84 9.79 -8.31
CA GLN A 19 0.06 10.46 -9.38
C GLN A 19 -0.18 11.93 -9.08
N TYR A 20 -0.58 12.24 -7.85
CA TYR A 20 -0.83 13.63 -7.45
C TYR A 20 0.45 14.46 -7.51
N LYS A 21 1.56 13.91 -6.99
CA LYS A 21 2.89 14.52 -7.08
C LYS A 21 3.27 14.83 -8.53
N HIS A 22 3.19 13.82 -9.40
CA HIS A 22 3.51 13.98 -10.82
C HIS A 22 2.66 15.07 -11.49
N ASN A 23 1.35 15.03 -11.29
CA ASN A 23 0.44 16.01 -11.87
C ASN A 23 0.68 17.42 -11.32
N LEU A 24 0.99 17.54 -10.01
CA LEU A 24 1.29 18.83 -9.38
C LEU A 24 2.60 19.43 -9.93
N VAL A 25 3.66 18.63 -10.03
CA VAL A 25 4.94 19.06 -10.62
C VAL A 25 4.73 19.45 -12.08
N LYS A 26 4.02 18.65 -12.88
CA LYS A 26 3.74 18.98 -14.28
C LYS A 26 2.91 20.25 -14.43
N ALA A 27 1.99 20.53 -13.53
CA ALA A 27 1.19 21.74 -13.56
C ALA A 27 1.96 23.02 -13.12
N LEU A 28 2.97 22.85 -12.25
CA LEU A 28 3.84 23.93 -11.77
C LEU A 28 5.04 24.16 -12.68
N ASN A 29 5.47 23.16 -13.40
CA ASN A 29 6.60 23.16 -14.34
C ASN A 29 6.18 22.48 -15.67
N PRO A 30 5.29 23.10 -16.45
CA PRO A 30 4.68 22.47 -17.63
C PRO A 30 5.71 22.17 -18.74
N ASP A 31 6.73 23.00 -18.85
CA ASP A 31 7.76 22.90 -19.91
C ASP A 31 8.89 21.93 -19.54
N GLY A 32 8.87 21.38 -18.32
CA GLY A 32 9.92 20.50 -17.81
C GLY A 32 11.27 21.21 -17.60
N ASP A 33 11.23 22.52 -17.33
CA ASP A 33 12.40 23.33 -17.09
C ASP A 33 13.21 22.81 -15.89
N THR A 34 14.47 22.52 -16.10
CA THR A 34 15.40 22.00 -15.08
C THR A 34 16.10 23.10 -14.30
N MET A 35 16.09 24.36 -14.77
CA MET A 35 16.74 25.48 -14.09
C MET A 35 15.93 25.97 -12.90
N ASN A 36 14.61 25.89 -13.00
CA ASN A 36 13.69 26.35 -11.96
C ASN A 36 13.04 25.20 -11.18
N PHE A 37 13.47 23.96 -11.45
CA PHE A 37 13.02 22.77 -10.74
C PHE A 37 14.19 22.05 -10.09
N THR A 38 14.12 21.84 -8.77
CA THR A 38 15.13 21.08 -8.03
C THR A 38 14.45 19.97 -7.24
N ARG A 39 15.07 18.78 -7.24
CA ARG A 39 14.61 17.63 -6.46
C ARG A 39 15.65 17.22 -5.44
N PHE A 40 15.22 17.07 -4.21
CA PHE A 40 16.00 16.48 -3.12
C PHE A 40 15.31 15.19 -2.66
N GLU A 41 16.11 14.20 -2.31
CA GLU A 41 15.61 12.90 -1.83
C GLU A 41 16.45 12.39 -0.67
N GLY A 42 15.78 11.92 0.38
CA GLY A 42 16.43 11.33 1.55
C GLY A 42 16.79 12.33 2.64
N LYS A 43 17.42 11.79 3.68
CA LYS A 43 17.82 12.53 4.88
C LYS A 43 19.19 13.16 4.67
N GLY A 44 19.50 14.22 5.45
CA GLY A 44 20.83 14.86 5.42
C GLY A 44 20.89 16.09 4.53
N ILE A 45 19.75 16.64 4.14
CA ILE A 45 19.69 17.93 3.43
C ILE A 45 20.06 19.05 4.40
N GLU A 46 21.08 19.83 4.06
CA GLU A 46 21.48 21.01 4.84
C GLU A 46 20.43 22.12 4.70
N ILE A 47 19.84 22.51 5.83
CA ILE A 47 18.70 23.45 5.85
C ILE A 47 19.09 24.82 5.31
N LYS A 48 20.31 25.28 5.60
CA LYS A 48 20.82 26.57 5.11
C LYS A 48 20.94 26.58 3.59
N GLU A 49 21.52 25.53 3.01
CA GLU A 49 21.64 25.41 1.54
C GLU A 49 20.27 25.33 0.88
N LEU A 50 19.31 24.65 1.51
CA LEU A 50 17.94 24.60 1.03
C LEU A 50 17.28 25.99 1.06
N ILE A 51 17.46 26.76 2.14
CA ILE A 51 16.92 28.11 2.27
C ILE A 51 17.59 29.05 1.25
N ASP A 52 18.91 28.99 1.07
CA ASP A 52 19.63 29.78 0.08
C ASP A 52 19.13 29.52 -1.35
N LEU A 53 18.82 28.24 -1.65
CA LEU A 53 18.20 27.86 -2.92
C LEU A 53 16.77 28.41 -3.05
N CYS A 54 15.99 28.39 -1.96
CA CYS A 54 14.64 28.94 -1.93
C CYS A 54 14.61 30.46 -2.20
N GLU A 55 15.63 31.19 -1.73
CA GLU A 55 15.80 32.66 -1.93
C GLU A 55 16.30 33.01 -3.35
N THR A 56 16.76 32.01 -4.12
CA THR A 56 17.19 32.25 -5.49
C THR A 56 15.99 32.48 -6.40
N MET A 57 15.92 33.65 -7.03
CA MET A 57 14.84 33.98 -7.98
C MET A 57 14.80 33.01 -9.17
N PRO A 58 13.60 32.69 -9.69
CA PRO A 58 13.47 31.89 -10.89
C PRO A 58 14.10 32.58 -12.10
N PHE A 59 14.70 31.75 -12.97
CA PHE A 59 15.36 32.23 -14.19
C PHE A 59 14.39 32.15 -15.36
N PHE A 60 13.98 33.28 -15.88
CA PHE A 60 13.00 33.42 -16.98
C PHE A 60 11.69 32.62 -16.79
N ALA A 61 11.24 32.43 -15.55
CA ALA A 61 10.00 31.73 -15.23
C ALA A 61 9.28 32.44 -14.08
N ASP A 62 7.97 32.18 -13.95
CA ASP A 62 7.15 32.75 -12.90
C ASP A 62 7.39 32.10 -11.52
N ARG A 63 7.95 30.90 -11.50
CA ARG A 63 8.04 30.09 -10.28
C ARG A 63 9.31 29.25 -10.23
N ARG A 64 9.79 29.09 -8.99
CA ARG A 64 10.76 28.08 -8.60
C ARG A 64 10.05 26.96 -7.85
N VAL A 65 10.27 25.73 -8.27
CA VAL A 65 9.64 24.53 -7.68
C VAL A 65 10.71 23.65 -7.05
N ILE A 66 10.57 23.34 -5.77
CA ILE A 66 11.49 22.45 -5.06
C ILE A 66 10.67 21.26 -4.55
N LEU A 67 11.02 20.07 -5.03
CA LEU A 67 10.45 18.80 -4.60
C LEU A 67 11.36 18.14 -3.56
N LEU A 68 10.81 17.82 -2.42
CA LEU A 68 11.50 17.26 -1.26
C LEU A 68 10.85 15.91 -0.92
N GLU A 69 11.61 14.81 -1.03
CA GLU A 69 11.07 13.44 -0.87
C GLU A 69 11.77 12.73 0.29
N ASP A 70 11.00 12.18 1.21
CA ASP A 70 11.44 11.35 2.35
C ASP A 70 12.56 11.99 3.18
N THR A 71 12.47 13.30 3.37
CA THR A 71 13.49 14.12 4.06
C THR A 71 13.52 13.89 5.57
N GLY A 72 12.39 13.44 6.13
CA GLY A 72 12.21 13.29 7.57
C GLY A 72 11.94 14.60 8.33
N PHE A 73 11.78 15.73 7.66
CA PHE A 73 11.50 17.03 8.29
C PHE A 73 10.19 17.09 9.08
N PHE A 74 9.26 16.19 8.76
CA PHE A 74 7.97 16.08 9.44
C PHE A 74 7.98 15.07 10.61
N LYS A 75 9.06 14.31 10.77
CA LYS A 75 9.27 13.37 11.88
C LYS A 75 10.25 13.94 12.91
N ASN A 76 11.33 14.56 12.43
CA ASN A 76 12.37 15.12 13.25
C ASN A 76 12.11 16.61 13.47
N LYS A 77 12.77 17.18 14.49
CA LYS A 77 12.71 18.61 14.77
C LYS A 77 13.42 19.40 13.67
N CYS A 78 12.71 20.33 13.03
CA CYS A 78 13.21 21.18 11.96
C CYS A 78 12.64 22.61 12.12
N ASP A 79 13.08 23.29 13.20
CA ASP A 79 12.52 24.59 13.57
C ASP A 79 12.93 25.71 12.61
N GLU A 80 14.15 25.69 12.10
CA GLU A 80 14.70 26.69 11.19
C GLU A 80 13.89 26.74 9.88
N LEU A 81 13.66 25.59 9.24
CA LEU A 81 12.82 25.53 8.03
C LEU A 81 11.37 25.89 8.34
N ALA A 82 10.84 25.49 9.50
CA ALA A 82 9.47 25.84 9.91
C ALA A 82 9.30 27.34 10.13
N ASP A 83 10.33 28.05 10.61
CA ASP A 83 10.31 29.49 10.73
C ASP A 83 10.40 30.19 9.37
N TYR A 84 11.30 29.73 8.50
CA TYR A 84 11.43 30.24 7.14
C TYR A 84 10.10 30.11 6.36
N MET A 85 9.40 28.98 6.50
CA MET A 85 8.14 28.72 5.80
C MET A 85 6.98 29.65 6.20
N LYS A 86 7.13 30.50 7.19
CA LYS A 86 6.10 31.50 7.56
C LYS A 86 6.05 32.68 6.59
N SER A 87 7.14 32.93 5.86
CA SER A 87 7.30 34.04 4.93
C SER A 87 8.00 33.62 3.65
N LEU A 88 7.38 32.66 2.92
CA LEU A 88 7.91 32.20 1.65
C LEU A 88 7.77 33.25 0.55
N PRO A 89 8.76 33.40 -0.35
CA PRO A 89 8.64 34.23 -1.53
C PRO A 89 7.45 33.77 -2.42
N ASP A 90 6.78 34.73 -3.06
CA ASP A 90 5.59 34.46 -3.90
C ASP A 90 5.88 33.60 -5.12
N TYR A 91 7.11 33.59 -5.59
CA TYR A 91 7.56 32.75 -6.71
C TYR A 91 7.88 31.33 -6.31
N LEU A 92 8.01 31.02 -5.00
CA LEU A 92 8.45 29.71 -4.53
C LEU A 92 7.27 28.76 -4.34
N CYS A 93 7.47 27.50 -4.73
CA CYS A 93 6.58 26.41 -4.40
C CYS A 93 7.35 25.19 -3.87
N LEU A 94 7.14 24.86 -2.60
CA LEU A 94 7.72 23.69 -1.95
C LEU A 94 6.73 22.52 -2.01
N ILE A 95 7.19 21.36 -2.47
CA ILE A 95 6.40 20.11 -2.50
C ILE A 95 7.12 19.08 -1.63
N PHE A 96 6.53 18.72 -0.51
CA PHE A 96 7.02 17.66 0.36
C PHE A 96 6.24 16.38 0.06
N ALA A 97 6.95 15.29 -0.25
CA ALA A 97 6.38 13.97 -0.43
C ALA A 97 7.02 13.01 0.60
N GLU A 98 6.32 12.77 1.70
CA GLU A 98 6.87 12.07 2.86
C GLU A 98 6.18 10.72 3.09
N SER A 99 6.95 9.75 3.59
CA SER A 99 6.42 8.46 4.02
C SER A 99 5.97 8.48 5.48
N GLU A 100 6.66 9.24 6.33
CA GLU A 100 6.39 9.33 7.77
C GLU A 100 6.16 10.79 8.19
N VAL A 101 5.03 11.06 8.82
CA VAL A 101 4.63 12.41 9.25
C VAL A 101 4.08 12.38 10.68
N ASP A 102 4.67 13.18 11.58
CA ASP A 102 4.06 13.50 12.87
C ASP A 102 3.17 14.73 12.71
N LYS A 103 1.86 14.53 12.80
CA LYS A 103 0.85 15.61 12.69
C LYS A 103 0.96 16.66 13.81
N ARG A 104 1.71 16.36 14.88
CA ARG A 104 1.97 17.29 15.99
C ARG A 104 3.19 18.17 15.73
N SER A 105 4.05 17.81 14.77
CA SER A 105 5.28 18.54 14.45
C SER A 105 5.01 19.99 14.06
N ARG A 106 6.00 20.85 14.31
CA ARG A 106 5.93 22.26 13.94
C ARG A 106 5.82 22.43 12.41
N MET A 107 6.61 21.65 11.66
CA MET A 107 6.55 21.62 10.20
C MET A 107 5.14 21.33 9.67
N TYR A 108 4.47 20.32 10.21
CA TYR A 108 3.09 20.00 9.81
C TYR A 108 2.12 21.17 10.03
N LYS A 109 2.21 21.82 11.21
CA LYS A 109 1.37 22.97 11.54
C LYS A 109 1.64 24.16 10.63
N THR A 110 2.89 24.41 10.29
CA THR A 110 3.29 25.50 9.39
C THR A 110 2.78 25.28 7.97
N VAL A 111 2.97 24.07 7.40
CA VAL A 111 2.41 23.75 6.07
C VAL A 111 0.88 23.81 6.08
N LYS A 112 0.23 23.41 7.16
CA LYS A 112 -1.23 23.49 7.29
C LYS A 112 -1.73 24.93 7.26
N ALA A 113 -0.97 25.88 7.80
CA ALA A 113 -1.32 27.31 7.84
C ALA A 113 -1.03 28.00 6.49
N ALA A 114 0.12 27.75 5.88
CA ALA A 114 0.61 28.46 4.70
C ALA A 114 0.26 27.77 3.36
N GLY A 115 0.02 26.45 3.37
CA GLY A 115 -0.06 25.65 2.17
C GLY A 115 -1.27 24.71 2.10
N ARG A 116 -1.04 23.53 1.53
CA ARG A 116 -2.04 22.46 1.41
C ARG A 116 -1.47 21.12 1.85
N ILE A 117 -2.22 20.40 2.66
CA ILE A 117 -1.91 19.04 3.10
C ILE A 117 -2.85 18.06 2.37
N CYS A 118 -2.27 17.04 1.76
CA CYS A 118 -2.98 15.95 1.09
C CYS A 118 -2.57 14.62 1.75
N GLU A 119 -3.49 14.00 2.46
CA GLU A 119 -3.32 12.67 3.04
C GLU A 119 -3.95 11.63 2.13
N PHE A 120 -3.15 10.65 1.69
CA PHE A 120 -3.59 9.58 0.79
C PHE A 120 -3.80 8.30 1.59
N LEU A 121 -5.05 8.01 1.88
CA LEU A 121 -5.46 6.81 2.62
C LEU A 121 -5.80 5.67 1.66
N PRO A 122 -5.64 4.39 2.07
CA PRO A 122 -6.12 3.25 1.32
C PRO A 122 -7.60 3.40 0.96
N GLN A 123 -7.92 3.11 -0.28
CA GLN A 123 -9.27 3.30 -0.80
C GLN A 123 -10.18 2.13 -0.43
N ASP A 124 -11.47 2.40 -0.24
CA ASP A 124 -12.47 1.35 -0.07
C ASP A 124 -12.77 0.63 -1.39
N GLU A 125 -13.36 -0.56 -1.29
CA GLU A 125 -13.69 -1.42 -2.44
C GLU A 125 -14.58 -0.70 -3.45
N LYS A 126 -15.59 0.03 -3.00
CA LYS A 126 -16.52 0.77 -3.87
C LYS A 126 -15.80 1.87 -4.64
N THR A 127 -14.86 2.56 -4.00
CA THR A 127 -14.04 3.59 -4.64
C THR A 127 -13.07 2.99 -5.64
N LEU A 128 -12.43 1.85 -5.31
CA LEU A 128 -11.57 1.11 -6.21
C LEU A 128 -12.33 0.64 -7.45
N MET A 129 -13.52 0.04 -7.28
CA MET A 129 -14.37 -0.41 -8.39
C MET A 129 -14.76 0.74 -9.31
N ARG A 130 -15.17 1.89 -8.73
CA ARG A 130 -15.53 3.08 -9.49
C ARG A 130 -14.34 3.64 -10.28
N TRP A 131 -13.18 3.70 -9.63
CA TRP A 131 -11.93 4.17 -10.26
C TRP A 131 -11.51 3.24 -11.41
N ALA A 132 -11.52 1.92 -11.20
CA ALA A 132 -11.19 0.93 -12.22
C ALA A 132 -12.18 0.99 -13.40
N ALA A 133 -13.48 1.08 -13.13
CA ALA A 133 -14.50 1.25 -14.16
C ALA A 133 -14.32 2.56 -14.94
N GLY A 134 -13.92 3.65 -14.26
CA GLY A 134 -13.61 4.92 -14.92
C GLY A 134 -12.39 4.84 -15.85
N LEU A 135 -11.37 4.05 -15.50
CA LEU A 135 -10.22 3.82 -16.38
C LEU A 135 -10.60 2.99 -17.61
N LEU A 136 -11.34 1.90 -17.41
CA LEU A 136 -11.85 1.07 -18.50
C LEU A 136 -12.76 1.89 -19.44
N GLY A 137 -13.64 2.71 -18.86
CA GLY A 137 -14.57 3.56 -19.62
C GLY A 137 -13.87 4.60 -20.50
N LYS A 138 -12.72 5.15 -20.10
CA LYS A 138 -11.90 6.06 -20.93
C LYS A 138 -11.38 5.38 -22.20
N GLU A 139 -11.19 4.06 -22.16
CA GLU A 139 -10.74 3.23 -23.27
C GLU A 139 -11.92 2.52 -23.98
N GLY A 140 -13.15 3.00 -23.73
CA GLY A 140 -14.36 2.43 -24.35
C GLY A 140 -14.74 1.03 -23.84
N LYS A 141 -14.13 0.56 -22.74
CA LYS A 141 -14.38 -0.77 -22.20
C LYS A 141 -15.48 -0.78 -21.14
N LYS A 142 -16.24 -1.86 -21.10
CA LYS A 142 -17.29 -2.13 -20.11
C LYS A 142 -16.95 -3.39 -19.34
N ILE A 143 -17.33 -3.45 -18.07
CA ILE A 143 -17.16 -4.60 -17.20
C ILE A 143 -18.39 -4.74 -16.31
N THR A 144 -18.81 -5.96 -16.01
CA THR A 144 -19.90 -6.19 -15.05
C THR A 144 -19.42 -5.99 -13.61
N GLN A 145 -20.34 -5.72 -12.68
CA GLN A 145 -19.98 -5.64 -11.27
C GLN A 145 -19.34 -6.92 -10.77
N ARG A 146 -19.88 -8.08 -11.15
CA ARG A 146 -19.36 -9.41 -10.77
C ARG A 146 -17.94 -9.62 -11.26
N ASP A 147 -17.65 -9.26 -12.51
CA ASP A 147 -16.30 -9.42 -13.07
C ASP A 147 -15.32 -8.42 -12.44
N MET A 148 -15.76 -7.22 -12.07
CA MET A 148 -14.98 -6.25 -11.32
C MET A 148 -14.61 -6.78 -9.91
N GLU A 149 -15.54 -7.43 -9.22
CA GLU A 149 -15.29 -8.08 -7.93
C GLU A 149 -14.29 -9.24 -8.08
N LEU A 150 -14.38 -10.03 -9.15
CA LEU A 150 -13.40 -11.06 -9.49
C LEU A 150 -12.01 -10.44 -9.73
N LEU A 151 -11.93 -9.36 -10.50
CA LEU A 151 -10.69 -8.63 -10.75
C LEU A 151 -10.04 -8.18 -9.44
N LEU A 152 -10.78 -7.50 -8.56
CA LEU A 152 -10.27 -7.05 -7.26
C LEU A 152 -9.86 -8.21 -6.35
N THR A 153 -10.56 -9.35 -6.44
CA THR A 153 -10.18 -10.55 -5.69
C THR A 153 -8.82 -11.08 -6.14
N LYS A 154 -8.52 -11.06 -7.45
CA LYS A 154 -7.23 -11.51 -7.97
C LYS A 154 -6.10 -10.51 -7.77
N THR A 155 -6.36 -9.22 -8.02
CA THR A 155 -5.33 -8.18 -8.01
C THR A 155 -5.08 -7.58 -6.64
N GLY A 156 -6.05 -7.69 -5.73
CA GLY A 156 -6.02 -7.04 -4.42
C GLY A 156 -6.37 -5.56 -4.48
N ALA A 157 -6.17 -4.87 -3.35
CA ALA A 157 -6.56 -3.47 -3.16
C ALA A 157 -5.46 -2.46 -3.52
N ASP A 158 -4.30 -2.91 -3.97
CA ASP A 158 -3.19 -2.05 -4.37
C ASP A 158 -3.50 -1.38 -5.72
N MET A 159 -3.66 -0.06 -5.71
CA MET A 159 -4.06 0.69 -6.91
C MET A 159 -3.01 0.65 -8.02
N GLY A 160 -1.72 0.59 -7.69
CA GLY A 160 -0.64 0.48 -8.67
C GLY A 160 -0.71 -0.85 -9.43
N ASN A 161 -0.89 -1.95 -8.69
CA ASN A 161 -1.08 -3.26 -9.30
C ASN A 161 -2.37 -3.34 -10.11
N LEU A 162 -3.47 -2.85 -9.53
CA LEU A 162 -4.76 -2.82 -10.24
C LEU A 162 -4.66 -2.04 -11.56
N ARG A 163 -3.91 -0.93 -11.58
CA ARG A 163 -3.65 -0.15 -12.80
C ARG A 163 -2.93 -0.99 -13.87
N MET A 164 -1.86 -1.70 -13.48
CA MET A 164 -1.12 -2.57 -14.41
C MET A 164 -1.99 -3.69 -14.96
N GLU A 165 -2.80 -4.33 -14.11
CA GLU A 165 -3.70 -5.40 -14.55
C GLU A 165 -4.80 -4.87 -15.49
N LEU A 166 -5.34 -3.68 -15.22
CA LEU A 166 -6.29 -3.01 -16.12
C LEU A 166 -5.67 -2.68 -17.48
N GLU A 167 -4.43 -2.20 -17.53
CA GLU A 167 -3.72 -1.94 -18.79
C GLU A 167 -3.53 -3.21 -19.63
N LYS A 168 -3.19 -4.32 -18.98
CA LYS A 168 -3.10 -5.64 -19.64
C LYS A 168 -4.45 -6.06 -20.20
N LEU A 169 -5.53 -5.91 -19.43
CA LEU A 169 -6.89 -6.25 -19.86
C LEU A 169 -7.34 -5.37 -21.04
N ILE A 170 -7.08 -4.07 -20.99
CA ILE A 170 -7.38 -3.13 -22.08
C ILE A 170 -6.71 -3.59 -23.39
N ASN A 171 -5.43 -3.91 -23.32
CA ASN A 171 -4.65 -4.37 -24.47
C ASN A 171 -5.11 -5.74 -24.98
N TYR A 172 -5.36 -6.68 -24.06
CA TYR A 172 -5.81 -8.04 -24.41
C TYR A 172 -7.20 -8.04 -25.07
N THR A 173 -8.08 -7.15 -24.62
CA THR A 173 -9.42 -6.99 -25.18
C THR A 173 -9.48 -6.00 -26.34
N SER A 174 -8.33 -5.70 -26.97
CA SER A 174 -8.29 -4.85 -28.18
C SER A 174 -9.27 -5.39 -29.24
N GLY A 175 -10.08 -4.51 -29.80
CA GLY A 175 -11.14 -4.89 -30.76
C GLY A 175 -12.47 -5.37 -30.15
N ARG A 176 -12.60 -5.40 -28.81
CA ARG A 176 -13.85 -5.73 -28.11
C ARG A 176 -14.13 -4.69 -27.03
N ASP A 177 -15.42 -4.41 -26.79
CA ASP A 177 -15.84 -3.38 -25.82
C ASP A 177 -16.07 -3.92 -24.40
N VAL A 178 -16.13 -5.25 -24.23
CA VAL A 178 -16.48 -5.88 -22.96
C VAL A 178 -15.32 -6.70 -22.44
N VAL A 179 -14.98 -6.47 -21.15
CA VAL A 179 -14.06 -7.29 -20.36
C VAL A 179 -14.89 -8.33 -19.60
N THR A 180 -14.55 -9.61 -19.76
CA THR A 180 -15.27 -10.74 -19.16
C THR A 180 -14.44 -11.46 -18.09
N ALA A 181 -15.08 -12.31 -17.28
CA ALA A 181 -14.39 -13.18 -16.34
C ALA A 181 -13.30 -14.05 -17.01
N ALA A 182 -13.57 -14.55 -18.24
CA ALA A 182 -12.58 -15.36 -18.97
C ALA A 182 -11.32 -14.55 -19.32
N ASP A 183 -11.45 -13.26 -19.65
CA ASP A 183 -10.32 -12.37 -19.91
C ASP A 183 -9.49 -12.14 -18.63
N ILE A 184 -10.19 -11.92 -17.52
CA ILE A 184 -9.55 -11.73 -16.20
C ILE A 184 -8.79 -12.99 -15.79
N GLU A 185 -9.39 -14.18 -16.00
CA GLU A 185 -8.73 -15.45 -15.71
C GLU A 185 -7.49 -15.68 -16.59
N ALA A 186 -7.55 -15.32 -17.86
CA ALA A 186 -6.48 -15.50 -18.83
C ALA A 186 -5.29 -14.56 -18.62
N VAL A 187 -5.55 -13.30 -18.18
CA VAL A 187 -4.55 -12.22 -18.20
C VAL A 187 -4.06 -11.84 -16.81
N CYS A 188 -4.99 -11.81 -15.82
CA CYS A 188 -4.63 -11.32 -14.50
C CYS A 188 -3.99 -12.40 -13.65
N VAL A 189 -2.77 -12.12 -13.18
CA VAL A 189 -2.05 -13.00 -12.28
C VAL A 189 -2.53 -12.78 -10.85
N THR A 190 -2.94 -13.87 -10.20
CA THR A 190 -3.25 -13.83 -8.76
C THR A 190 -1.98 -13.53 -7.98
N ARG A 191 -1.99 -12.46 -7.18
CA ARG A 191 -0.82 -12.11 -6.33
C ARG A 191 -0.50 -13.23 -5.35
N THR A 192 0.79 -13.42 -5.07
CA THR A 192 1.28 -14.34 -4.03
C THR A 192 0.57 -14.10 -2.69
N GLN A 193 0.36 -12.83 -2.30
CA GLN A 193 -0.37 -12.50 -1.06
C GLN A 193 -1.83 -13.00 -1.07
N ASN A 194 -2.51 -12.97 -2.22
CA ASN A 194 -3.87 -13.46 -2.32
C ASN A 194 -3.89 -14.99 -2.28
N LYS A 195 -2.94 -15.66 -2.95
CA LYS A 195 -2.77 -17.13 -2.83
C LYS A 195 -2.48 -17.55 -1.39
N ILE A 196 -1.67 -16.77 -0.65
CA ILE A 196 -1.44 -17.00 0.79
C ILE A 196 -2.74 -16.82 1.58
N PHE A 197 -3.54 -15.80 1.29
CA PHE A 197 -4.83 -15.64 1.95
C PHE A 197 -5.77 -16.82 1.66
N ASP A 198 -5.85 -17.27 0.41
CA ASP A 198 -6.65 -18.44 0.02
C ASP A 198 -6.15 -19.73 0.71
N MET A 199 -4.83 -19.87 0.89
CA MET A 199 -4.23 -20.97 1.62
C MET A 199 -4.60 -20.91 3.11
N VAL A 200 -4.50 -19.73 3.76
CA VAL A 200 -4.92 -19.58 5.16
C VAL A 200 -6.42 -19.83 5.32
N GLN A 201 -7.24 -19.40 4.36
CA GLN A 201 -8.67 -19.72 4.36
C GLN A 201 -8.90 -21.25 4.25
N ALA A 202 -8.17 -21.93 3.36
CA ALA A 202 -8.26 -23.39 3.24
C ALA A 202 -7.83 -24.09 4.54
N VAL A 203 -6.80 -23.58 5.23
CA VAL A 203 -6.38 -24.04 6.56
C VAL A 203 -7.50 -23.83 7.60
N ALA A 204 -8.13 -22.63 7.60
CA ALA A 204 -9.25 -22.30 8.49
C ALA A 204 -10.49 -23.18 8.24
N ASP A 205 -10.74 -23.54 6.97
CA ASP A 205 -11.83 -24.43 6.56
C ASP A 205 -11.51 -25.91 6.81
N LYS A 206 -10.34 -26.21 7.41
CA LYS A 206 -9.83 -27.58 7.64
C LYS A 206 -9.68 -28.38 6.34
N ASN A 207 -9.46 -27.69 5.22
CA ASN A 207 -9.21 -28.31 3.92
C ASN A 207 -7.70 -28.40 3.65
N GLN A 208 -7.07 -29.34 4.36
CA GLN A 208 -5.62 -29.58 4.30
C GLN A 208 -5.13 -29.81 2.87
N LYS A 209 -5.86 -30.62 2.08
CA LYS A 209 -5.47 -30.92 0.71
C LYS A 209 -5.36 -29.64 -0.12
N LYS A 210 -6.40 -28.80 -0.10
CA LYS A 210 -6.39 -27.53 -0.83
C LYS A 210 -5.29 -26.58 -0.34
N ALA A 211 -5.01 -26.55 0.97
CA ALA A 211 -3.96 -25.72 1.53
C ALA A 211 -2.57 -26.16 1.04
N LEU A 212 -2.29 -27.44 1.02
CA LEU A 212 -1.05 -28.01 0.50
C LEU A 212 -0.92 -27.84 -1.02
N ASP A 213 -2.00 -28.04 -1.79
CA ASP A 213 -2.01 -27.81 -3.24
C ASP A 213 -1.62 -26.34 -3.56
N LEU A 214 -2.20 -25.38 -2.84
CA LEU A 214 -1.85 -23.95 -2.99
C LEU A 214 -0.40 -23.66 -2.59
N TYR A 215 0.14 -24.36 -1.59
CA TYR A 215 1.54 -24.24 -1.20
C TYR A 215 2.49 -24.74 -2.30
N TYR A 216 2.23 -25.93 -2.84
CA TYR A 216 3.05 -26.49 -3.92
C TYR A 216 2.94 -25.67 -5.21
N ASP A 217 1.79 -25.06 -5.49
CA ASP A 217 1.63 -24.10 -6.58
C ASP A 217 2.58 -22.89 -6.40
N LEU A 218 2.70 -22.37 -5.16
CA LEU A 218 3.61 -21.26 -4.88
C LEU A 218 5.08 -21.68 -5.08
N LEU A 219 5.46 -22.88 -4.66
CA LEU A 219 6.80 -23.43 -4.89
C LEU A 219 7.09 -23.61 -6.39
N THR A 220 6.11 -24.08 -7.18
CA THR A 220 6.21 -24.20 -8.64
C THR A 220 6.45 -22.84 -9.30
N LEU A 221 5.88 -21.77 -8.74
CA LEU A 221 6.12 -20.39 -9.15
C LEU A 221 7.47 -19.83 -8.65
N LYS A 222 8.31 -20.70 -8.06
CA LYS A 222 9.62 -20.34 -7.48
C LYS A 222 9.55 -19.29 -6.35
N GLU A 223 8.43 -19.23 -5.64
CA GLU A 223 8.37 -18.42 -4.41
C GLU A 223 9.21 -19.10 -3.32
N PRO A 224 10.14 -18.38 -2.68
CA PRO A 224 10.97 -18.96 -1.64
C PRO A 224 10.14 -19.44 -0.43
N PRO A 225 10.34 -20.64 0.12
CA PRO A 225 9.59 -21.14 1.28
C PRO A 225 9.62 -20.18 2.49
N MET A 226 10.75 -19.55 2.77
CA MET A 226 10.89 -18.57 3.83
C MET A 226 10.01 -17.33 3.62
N ARG A 227 9.81 -16.91 2.37
CA ARG A 227 8.89 -15.82 2.03
C ARG A 227 7.44 -16.24 2.26
N ILE A 228 7.10 -17.47 1.89
CA ILE A 228 5.77 -18.05 2.14
C ILE A 228 5.53 -18.12 3.66
N LEU A 229 6.49 -18.61 4.44
CA LEU A 229 6.43 -18.67 5.90
C LEU A 229 6.18 -17.28 6.51
N PHE A 230 6.93 -16.29 6.10
CA PHE A 230 6.76 -14.90 6.54
C PHE A 230 5.35 -14.36 6.24
N LEU A 231 4.84 -14.61 5.03
CA LEU A 231 3.51 -14.12 4.63
C LEU A 231 2.39 -14.85 5.39
N LEU A 232 2.55 -16.15 5.65
CA LEU A 232 1.65 -16.93 6.52
C LEU A 232 1.65 -16.38 7.94
N ALA A 233 2.83 -16.20 8.54
CA ALA A 233 2.98 -15.62 9.88
C ALA A 233 2.31 -14.25 9.98
N LYS A 234 2.52 -13.38 8.97
CA LYS A 234 1.87 -12.08 8.87
C LYS A 234 0.35 -12.20 8.83
N GLN A 235 -0.18 -13.16 8.08
CA GLN A 235 -1.62 -13.38 7.96
C GLN A 235 -2.22 -13.88 9.27
N PHE A 236 -1.61 -14.88 9.93
CA PHE A 236 -2.07 -15.36 11.23
C PHE A 236 -1.99 -14.28 12.31
N ARG A 237 -0.95 -13.45 12.30
CA ARG A 237 -0.87 -12.28 13.18
C ARG A 237 -2.02 -11.29 12.94
N GLN A 238 -2.42 -11.07 11.68
CA GLN A 238 -3.57 -10.21 11.37
C GLN A 238 -4.88 -10.82 11.88
N LEU A 239 -5.07 -12.15 11.78
CA LEU A 239 -6.22 -12.85 12.35
C LEU A 239 -6.26 -12.68 13.88
N PHE A 240 -5.14 -12.87 14.56
CA PHE A 240 -4.99 -12.71 16.01
C PHE A 240 -5.36 -11.29 16.44
N LEU A 241 -4.73 -10.27 15.84
CA LEU A 241 -5.00 -8.87 16.17
C LEU A 241 -6.46 -8.48 15.88
N ALA A 242 -7.00 -8.92 14.74
CA ALA A 242 -8.40 -8.64 14.42
C ALA A 242 -9.36 -9.23 15.46
N LYS A 243 -9.08 -10.43 15.97
CA LYS A 243 -9.88 -11.07 17.01
C LYS A 243 -9.78 -10.34 18.35
N GLN A 244 -8.58 -9.88 18.73
CA GLN A 244 -8.40 -9.03 19.90
C GLN A 244 -9.18 -7.71 19.77
N PHE A 245 -9.10 -7.04 18.64
CA PHE A 245 -9.83 -5.79 18.38
C PHE A 245 -11.34 -5.95 18.46
N VAL A 246 -11.89 -7.12 18.08
CA VAL A 246 -13.30 -7.43 18.28
C VAL A 246 -13.64 -7.51 19.77
N GLN A 247 -12.77 -8.13 20.59
CA GLN A 247 -12.98 -8.21 22.04
C GLN A 247 -12.89 -6.82 22.71
N GLU A 248 -12.03 -5.95 22.20
CA GLU A 248 -11.90 -4.56 22.63
C GLU A 248 -13.06 -3.66 22.14
N GLY A 249 -13.97 -4.17 21.30
CA GLY A 249 -15.11 -3.42 20.79
C GLY A 249 -14.77 -2.38 19.71
N LEU A 250 -13.61 -2.48 19.04
CA LEU A 250 -13.21 -1.53 18.01
C LEU A 250 -14.13 -1.59 16.78
N ALA A 251 -14.39 -0.41 16.19
CA ALA A 251 -15.10 -0.31 14.92
C ALA A 251 -14.22 -0.79 13.74
N GLN A 252 -14.85 -1.35 12.68
CA GLN A 252 -14.11 -1.87 11.51
C GLN A 252 -13.18 -0.86 10.85
N ALA A 253 -13.55 0.42 10.82
CA ALA A 253 -12.70 1.48 10.27
C ALA A 253 -11.41 1.68 11.09
N GLU A 254 -11.51 1.57 12.42
CA GLU A 254 -10.35 1.66 13.31
C GLU A 254 -9.47 0.42 13.20
N MET A 255 -10.08 -0.77 13.13
CA MET A 255 -9.36 -2.02 12.84
C MET A 255 -8.58 -1.93 11.53
N ALA A 256 -9.19 -1.41 10.46
CA ALA A 256 -8.56 -1.20 9.16
C ALA A 256 -7.30 -0.32 9.28
N SER A 257 -7.40 0.78 10.01
CA SER A 257 -6.27 1.69 10.26
C SER A 257 -5.15 1.01 11.04
N ARG A 258 -5.47 0.27 12.11
CA ARG A 258 -4.47 -0.42 12.96
C ARG A 258 -3.80 -1.61 12.26
N LEU A 259 -4.57 -2.34 11.43
CA LEU A 259 -4.05 -3.47 10.64
C LEU A 259 -3.31 -3.03 9.37
N GLY A 260 -3.45 -1.75 8.97
CA GLY A 260 -2.87 -1.22 7.73
C GLY A 260 -3.48 -1.85 6.46
N VAL A 261 -4.78 -2.20 6.51
CA VAL A 261 -5.49 -2.82 5.38
C VAL A 261 -6.81 -2.09 5.10
N PRO A 262 -7.35 -2.15 3.87
CA PRO A 262 -8.67 -1.61 3.56
C PRO A 262 -9.79 -2.26 4.40
N ALA A 263 -10.86 -1.52 4.68
CA ALA A 263 -11.96 -1.98 5.53
C ALA A 263 -12.66 -3.25 5.02
N PHE A 264 -12.74 -3.44 3.69
CA PHE A 264 -13.31 -4.66 3.11
C PHE A 264 -12.42 -5.90 3.35
N VAL A 265 -11.10 -5.72 3.44
CA VAL A 265 -10.16 -6.79 3.78
C VAL A 265 -10.35 -7.22 5.23
N VAL A 266 -10.65 -6.28 6.14
CA VAL A 266 -10.97 -6.59 7.55
C VAL A 266 -12.13 -7.57 7.65
N ARG A 267 -13.17 -7.44 6.82
CA ARG A 267 -14.30 -8.39 6.80
C ARG A 267 -13.86 -9.82 6.45
N LYS A 268 -12.95 -9.96 5.47
CA LYS A 268 -12.39 -11.27 5.09
C LYS A 268 -11.52 -11.84 6.22
N ILE A 269 -10.69 -11.02 6.84
CA ILE A 269 -9.85 -11.40 7.98
C ILE A 269 -10.73 -11.88 9.15
N LEU A 270 -11.78 -11.14 9.51
CA LEU A 270 -12.70 -11.50 10.58
C LEU A 270 -13.49 -12.78 10.28
N ALA A 271 -13.90 -12.98 9.02
CA ALA A 271 -14.58 -14.21 8.62
C ALA A 271 -13.66 -15.44 8.82
N CYS A 272 -12.40 -15.35 8.39
CA CYS A 272 -11.40 -16.39 8.59
C CYS A 272 -11.07 -16.60 10.09
N ALA A 273 -10.92 -15.53 10.86
CA ALA A 273 -10.59 -15.59 12.29
C ALA A 273 -11.67 -16.26 13.15
N ARG A 274 -12.92 -16.39 12.66
CA ARG A 274 -13.99 -17.09 13.38
C ARG A 274 -13.71 -18.58 13.62
N SER A 275 -12.97 -19.21 12.72
CA SER A 275 -12.64 -20.63 12.78
C SER A 275 -11.60 -21.00 13.85
N TYR A 276 -11.01 -20.00 14.52
CA TYR A 276 -9.99 -20.17 15.54
C TYR A 276 -10.38 -19.55 16.87
N SER A 277 -9.94 -20.11 17.99
CA SER A 277 -9.92 -19.42 19.29
C SER A 277 -8.81 -18.37 19.33
N LEU A 278 -8.83 -17.48 20.34
CA LEU A 278 -7.74 -16.52 20.53
C LEU A 278 -6.43 -17.22 20.89
N ASP A 279 -6.52 -18.25 21.75
CA ASP A 279 -5.36 -19.03 22.21
C ASP A 279 -4.72 -19.81 21.05
N GLU A 280 -5.53 -20.41 20.15
CA GLU A 280 -5.03 -21.05 18.94
C GLU A 280 -4.26 -20.08 18.04
N LEU A 281 -4.78 -18.86 17.84
CA LEU A 281 -4.09 -17.85 17.05
C LEU A 281 -2.83 -17.33 17.73
N GLN A 282 -2.83 -17.20 19.04
CA GLN A 282 -1.64 -16.84 19.81
C GLN A 282 -0.56 -17.92 19.70
N GLN A 283 -0.95 -19.18 19.85
CA GLN A 283 -0.04 -20.32 19.68
C GLN A 283 0.49 -20.40 18.24
N ALA A 284 -0.38 -20.15 17.23
CA ALA A 284 0.05 -20.13 15.86
C ALA A 284 1.12 -19.07 15.60
N VAL A 285 0.96 -17.86 16.13
CA VAL A 285 1.97 -16.80 15.99
C VAL A 285 3.30 -17.22 16.61
N ALA A 286 3.28 -17.88 17.79
CA ALA A 286 4.49 -18.40 18.43
C ALA A 286 5.14 -19.51 17.58
N ASP A 287 4.37 -20.47 17.09
CA ASP A 287 4.87 -21.56 16.25
C ASP A 287 5.52 -21.07 14.96
N PHE A 288 4.99 -20.00 14.34
CA PHE A 288 5.63 -19.40 13.18
C PHE A 288 7.00 -18.78 13.48
N VAL A 289 7.16 -18.18 14.67
CA VAL A 289 8.44 -17.64 15.13
C VAL A 289 9.43 -18.78 15.37
N ASP A 290 9.01 -19.84 16.06
CA ASP A 290 9.84 -21.02 16.35
C ASP A 290 10.27 -21.74 15.06
N ALA A 291 9.37 -21.83 14.09
CA ALA A 291 9.64 -22.40 12.78
C ALA A 291 10.67 -21.58 12.00
N GLU A 292 10.55 -20.26 12.01
CA GLU A 292 11.53 -19.35 11.38
C GLU A 292 12.92 -19.49 12.02
N GLU A 293 12.99 -19.57 13.35
CA GLU A 293 14.24 -19.80 14.07
C GLU A 293 14.83 -21.16 13.75
N ALA A 294 14.01 -22.23 13.71
CA ALA A 294 14.45 -23.58 13.40
C ALA A 294 15.07 -23.66 11.99
N VAL A 295 14.50 -22.98 11.00
CA VAL A 295 15.05 -22.91 9.65
C VAL A 295 16.35 -22.11 9.63
N LYS A 296 16.39 -20.92 10.25
CA LYS A 296 17.60 -20.07 10.30
C LYS A 296 18.77 -20.71 11.01
N THR A 297 18.51 -21.58 11.99
CA THR A 297 19.54 -22.32 12.73
C THR A 297 19.87 -23.69 12.10
N GLY A 298 19.24 -24.06 10.97
CA GLY A 298 19.47 -25.32 10.28
C GLY A 298 18.86 -26.55 10.97
N ARG A 299 18.02 -26.35 11.97
CA ARG A 299 17.32 -27.45 12.69
C ARG A 299 16.17 -28.05 11.87
N LEU A 300 15.65 -27.31 10.91
CA LEU A 300 14.53 -27.73 10.07
C LEU A 300 14.74 -27.22 8.64
N GLN A 301 14.35 -28.05 7.65
CA GLN A 301 14.32 -27.63 6.25
C GLN A 301 13.17 -26.65 6.01
N ASP A 302 13.41 -25.61 5.22
CA ASP A 302 12.45 -24.52 4.98
C ASP A 302 11.12 -24.99 4.39
N THR A 303 11.15 -25.87 3.37
CA THR A 303 9.95 -26.47 2.76
C THR A 303 9.12 -27.24 3.78
N LEU A 304 9.79 -28.12 4.53
CA LEU A 304 9.13 -28.97 5.54
C LEU A 304 8.53 -28.11 6.68
N SER A 305 9.18 -27.01 7.04
CA SER A 305 8.70 -26.08 8.07
C SER A 305 7.29 -25.55 7.74
N VAL A 306 7.06 -25.12 6.49
CA VAL A 306 5.77 -24.61 6.04
C VAL A 306 4.72 -25.74 5.98
N GLU A 307 5.09 -26.92 5.48
CA GLU A 307 4.18 -28.08 5.41
C GLU A 307 3.66 -28.48 6.80
N LEU A 308 4.57 -28.57 7.78
CA LEU A 308 4.21 -28.95 9.15
C LEU A 308 3.22 -27.96 9.77
N LEU A 309 3.39 -26.66 9.54
CA LEU A 309 2.47 -25.63 10.03
C LEU A 309 1.10 -25.71 9.32
N ILE A 310 1.09 -25.91 8.00
CA ILE A 310 -0.15 -26.11 7.25
C ILE A 310 -0.90 -27.32 7.81
N VAL A 311 -0.23 -28.45 7.97
CA VAL A 311 -0.83 -29.69 8.52
C VAL A 311 -1.35 -29.43 9.94
N LYS A 312 -0.53 -28.86 10.83
CA LYS A 312 -0.89 -28.59 12.23
C LYS A 312 -2.18 -27.79 12.33
N TYR A 313 -2.31 -26.72 11.57
CA TYR A 313 -3.45 -25.79 11.68
C TYR A 313 -4.65 -26.15 10.80
N SER A 314 -4.49 -27.07 9.83
CA SER A 314 -5.59 -27.61 9.04
C SER A 314 -6.20 -28.89 9.63
N CYS A 315 -5.46 -29.64 10.45
CA CYS A 315 -6.03 -30.71 11.26
C CYS A 315 -6.83 -30.07 12.41
N GLY A 316 -8.10 -30.46 12.60
CA GLY A 316 -8.78 -30.16 13.85
C GLY A 316 -7.99 -30.79 14.99
N ILE A 317 -7.55 -30.01 15.95
CA ILE A 317 -6.99 -30.56 17.21
C ILE A 317 -8.15 -31.30 17.87
N ASN A 318 -8.13 -32.65 17.84
CA ASN A 318 -8.91 -33.47 18.75
C ASN A 318 -8.25 -33.49 20.11
#